data_93906699eb016cab2b8e9e878676885c
#
_entry.id   93906699eb016cab2b8e9e878676885c
#
_cell.length_a   1.000
_cell.length_b   1.000
_cell.length_c   1.000
_cell.angle_alpha   90.00
_cell.angle_beta   90.00
_cell.angle_gamma   90.00
#
_symmetry.space_group_name_H-M   'P 1'
#
loop_
_entity.id
_entity.type
_entity.pdbx_description
1 polymer ?
#
loop_
_entity_poly.entity_id
_entity_poly.type
_entity_poly.pdbx_seq_one_letter_code
_entity_poly.pdbx_strand_id
1 'polypeptide(L)'
;MASAMVCCARLGWRARYVGRFGSDELGDIGRTSLTNEGVDVSAAEVVAGAQTRFAMIIVDGRTGDRTVLWDRDPRLALSAADVPAAAVRTSRILLVDCDDVEASVAAATVAREAGVITAIDVEAVLPGLDRLLPLIDIVIASEGFPERWTASSETGRALERLHAELQPALTCVTLGPQGSLARCGGREIRTPAFRVPCVDTTGAGDAFRGGFIAALLQHGPEDVDVLLRMANAVAALKCRTAGAREGLPHAAELEALLAEDTRGTGVPQ
;
A
#
# COMPACT_ATOMS: atom_id res chain seq x y z
N MET A 1 -5.25 1.55 2.38
CA MET A 1 -4.37 2.60 2.99
C MET A 1 -4.31 2.53 4.52
N ALA A 2 -5.43 2.56 5.25
CA ALA A 2 -5.40 2.51 6.73
C ALA A 2 -4.69 1.26 7.28
N SER A 3 -4.85 0.10 6.66
CA SER A 3 -4.14 -1.12 7.04
C SER A 3 -2.62 -1.06 6.78
N ALA A 4 -2.18 -0.32 5.76
CA ALA A 4 -0.76 -0.07 5.54
C ALA A 4 -0.14 0.79 6.67
N MET A 5 -0.90 1.77 7.20
CA MET A 5 -0.46 2.56 8.35
C MET A 5 -0.35 1.72 9.63
N VAL A 6 -1.31 0.83 9.87
CA VAL A 6 -1.23 -0.14 10.99
C VAL A 6 -0.01 -1.06 10.82
N CYS A 7 0.25 -1.53 9.61
CA CYS A 7 1.43 -2.34 9.32
C CYS A 7 2.73 -1.59 9.69
N CYS A 8 2.88 -0.35 9.25
CA CYS A 8 4.03 0.48 9.60
C CYS A 8 4.17 0.65 11.13
N ALA A 9 3.06 0.88 11.85
CA ALA A 9 3.07 1.04 13.30
C ALA A 9 3.51 -0.26 14.01
N ARG A 10 2.98 -1.43 13.62
CA ARG A 10 3.38 -2.74 14.18
C ARG A 10 4.84 -3.10 13.88
N LEU A 11 5.40 -2.57 12.77
CA LEU A 11 6.81 -2.70 12.42
C LEU A 11 7.71 -1.63 13.06
N GLY A 12 7.18 -0.86 14.04
CA GLY A 12 7.96 0.07 14.87
C GLY A 12 8.09 1.49 14.32
N TRP A 13 7.34 1.86 13.28
CA TRP A 13 7.38 3.19 12.68
C TRP A 13 6.20 4.06 13.11
N ARG A 14 6.45 5.37 13.25
CA ARG A 14 5.36 6.33 13.46
C ARG A 14 4.59 6.53 12.18
N ALA A 15 3.31 6.18 12.19
CA ALA A 15 2.40 6.35 11.07
C ALA A 15 1.31 7.37 11.41
N ARG A 16 0.96 8.22 10.43
CA ARG A 16 -0.16 9.16 10.52
C ARG A 16 -1.14 8.89 9.40
N TYR A 17 -2.41 8.83 9.75
CA TYR A 17 -3.50 8.69 8.79
C TYR A 17 -4.15 10.04 8.53
N VAL A 18 -4.30 10.39 7.25
CA VAL A 18 -5.05 11.55 6.77
C VAL A 18 -6.25 11.05 6.01
N GLY A 19 -7.45 11.50 6.37
CA GLY A 19 -8.69 11.05 5.76
C GLY A 19 -9.89 11.56 6.52
N ARG A 20 -11.09 11.08 6.16
CA ARG A 20 -12.35 11.45 6.81
C ARG A 20 -13.10 10.22 7.29
N PHE A 21 -13.72 10.36 8.44
CA PHE A 21 -14.67 9.43 9.01
C PHE A 21 -16.05 10.09 9.09
N GLY A 22 -17.10 9.31 8.98
CA GLY A 22 -18.43 9.76 9.36
C GLY A 22 -18.55 9.92 10.89
N SER A 23 -19.60 10.58 11.34
CA SER A 23 -19.95 10.68 12.77
C SER A 23 -20.88 9.53 13.21
N ASP A 24 -20.79 8.39 12.56
CA ASP A 24 -21.53 7.16 12.84
C ASP A 24 -20.68 6.15 13.64
N GLU A 25 -21.30 5.06 14.07
CA GLU A 25 -20.64 4.00 14.83
C GLU A 25 -19.43 3.39 14.08
N LEU A 26 -19.52 3.24 12.74
CA LEU A 26 -18.42 2.74 11.94
C LEU A 26 -17.24 3.70 11.92
N GLY A 27 -17.49 5.00 11.95
CA GLY A 27 -16.45 6.03 12.07
C GLY A 27 -15.72 5.96 13.40
N ASP A 28 -16.44 5.78 14.48
CA ASP A 28 -15.87 5.62 15.82
C ASP A 28 -15.03 4.33 15.92
N ILE A 29 -15.56 3.21 15.39
CA ILE A 29 -14.85 1.93 15.32
C ILE A 29 -13.54 2.09 14.51
N GLY A 30 -13.63 2.68 13.31
CA GLY A 30 -12.47 2.86 12.42
C GLY A 30 -11.37 3.71 13.07
N ARG A 31 -11.74 4.84 13.66
CA ARG A 31 -10.83 5.77 14.33
C ARG A 31 -10.19 5.14 15.57
N THR A 32 -11.01 4.51 16.42
CA THR A 32 -10.54 3.83 17.63
C THR A 32 -9.59 2.68 17.28
N SER A 33 -9.93 1.90 16.26
CA SER A 33 -9.07 0.81 15.78
C SER A 33 -7.70 1.31 15.34
N LEU A 34 -7.60 2.44 14.62
CA LEU A 34 -6.31 3.01 14.24
C LEU A 34 -5.52 3.54 15.44
N THR A 35 -6.20 4.23 16.36
CA THR A 35 -5.57 4.76 17.56
C THR A 35 -5.02 3.66 18.46
N ASN A 36 -5.75 2.56 18.62
CA ASN A 36 -5.32 1.40 19.41
C ASN A 36 -4.07 0.71 18.82
N GLU A 37 -3.88 0.82 17.51
CA GLU A 37 -2.68 0.33 16.81
C GLU A 37 -1.53 1.35 16.79
N GLY A 38 -1.67 2.48 17.50
CA GLY A 38 -0.64 3.51 17.59
C GLY A 38 -0.53 4.41 16.36
N VAL A 39 -1.51 4.39 15.46
CA VAL A 39 -1.56 5.31 14.30
C VAL A 39 -2.07 6.68 14.77
N ASP A 40 -1.33 7.72 14.42
CA ASP A 40 -1.75 9.12 14.68
C ASP A 40 -2.90 9.50 13.72
N VAL A 41 -4.07 9.72 14.28
CA VAL A 41 -5.29 10.15 13.57
C VAL A 41 -5.60 11.65 13.77
N SER A 42 -4.66 12.44 14.29
CA SER A 42 -4.88 13.87 14.58
C SER A 42 -5.14 14.71 13.33
N ALA A 43 -4.74 14.22 12.16
CA ALA A 43 -5.00 14.84 10.86
C ALA A 43 -6.22 14.23 10.14
N ALA A 44 -6.98 13.35 10.79
CA ALA A 44 -8.21 12.81 10.25
C ALA A 44 -9.41 13.59 10.80
N GLU A 45 -10.37 13.92 9.92
CA GLU A 45 -11.57 14.70 10.25
C GLU A 45 -12.76 13.76 10.51
N VAL A 46 -13.65 14.16 11.43
CA VAL A 46 -14.97 13.54 11.60
C VAL A 46 -16.01 14.45 11.00
N VAL A 47 -16.70 14.00 9.96
CA VAL A 47 -17.71 14.77 9.23
C VAL A 47 -19.08 14.53 9.83
N ALA A 48 -19.69 15.56 10.42
CA ALA A 48 -20.99 15.47 11.07
C ALA A 48 -22.10 15.01 10.11
N GLY A 49 -22.84 13.99 10.52
CA GLY A 49 -23.96 13.40 9.77
C GLY A 49 -23.58 12.59 8.54
N ALA A 50 -22.28 12.49 8.19
CA ALA A 50 -21.83 11.61 7.12
C ALA A 50 -21.78 10.16 7.60
N GLN A 51 -21.97 9.23 6.65
CA GLN A 51 -21.79 7.79 6.87
C GLN A 51 -20.37 7.38 6.48
N THR A 52 -19.70 6.62 7.35
CA THR A 52 -18.37 6.11 7.09
C THR A 52 -18.38 5.12 5.93
N ARG A 53 -17.35 5.21 5.07
CA ARG A 53 -17.17 4.22 3.99
C ARG A 53 -17.14 2.81 4.57
N PHE A 54 -17.92 1.93 3.99
CA PHE A 54 -17.89 0.51 4.33
C PHE A 54 -17.84 -0.34 3.06
N ALA A 55 -17.41 -1.59 3.22
CA ALA A 55 -17.45 -2.57 2.16
C ALA A 55 -18.00 -3.90 2.68
N MET A 56 -18.91 -4.51 1.90
CA MET A 56 -19.37 -5.87 2.08
C MET A 56 -18.64 -6.77 1.08
N ILE A 57 -17.96 -7.77 1.56
CA ILE A 57 -17.20 -8.70 0.72
C ILE A 57 -17.94 -10.04 0.71
N ILE A 58 -18.44 -10.43 -0.47
CA ILE A 58 -19.09 -11.72 -0.70
C ILE A 58 -18.06 -12.64 -1.33
N VAL A 59 -17.75 -13.76 -0.67
CA VAL A 59 -16.76 -14.75 -1.15
C VAL A 59 -17.49 -16.02 -1.60
N ASP A 60 -17.25 -16.48 -2.84
CA ASP A 60 -17.69 -17.81 -3.28
C ASP A 60 -16.79 -18.87 -2.61
N GLY A 61 -17.38 -19.68 -1.73
CA GLY A 61 -16.65 -20.70 -0.98
C GLY A 61 -16.09 -21.85 -1.84
N ARG A 62 -16.45 -21.94 -3.14
CA ARG A 62 -15.96 -22.98 -4.05
C ARG A 62 -14.80 -22.50 -4.89
N THR A 63 -14.85 -21.25 -5.36
CA THR A 63 -13.85 -20.70 -6.30
C THR A 63 -12.87 -19.77 -5.60
N GLY A 64 -13.24 -19.20 -4.45
CA GLY A 64 -12.49 -18.14 -3.78
C GLY A 64 -12.71 -16.76 -4.43
N ASP A 65 -13.54 -16.68 -5.47
CA ASP A 65 -13.89 -15.40 -6.10
C ASP A 65 -14.63 -14.51 -5.12
N ARG A 66 -14.39 -13.21 -5.22
CA ARG A 66 -15.00 -12.23 -4.33
C ARG A 66 -15.64 -11.10 -5.10
N THR A 67 -16.83 -10.72 -4.64
CA THR A 67 -17.52 -9.50 -5.05
C THR A 67 -17.45 -8.50 -3.92
N VAL A 68 -16.99 -7.29 -4.21
CA VAL A 68 -16.90 -6.21 -3.22
C VAL A 68 -17.99 -5.19 -3.54
N LEU A 69 -18.93 -5.03 -2.61
CA LEU A 69 -19.94 -3.97 -2.61
C LEU A 69 -19.47 -2.92 -1.62
N TRP A 70 -19.31 -1.69 -2.07
CA TRP A 70 -18.88 -0.61 -1.18
C TRP A 70 -19.76 0.64 -1.37
N ASP A 71 -19.85 1.42 -0.33
CA ASP A 71 -20.50 2.73 -0.35
C ASP A 71 -19.61 3.76 0.34
N ARG A 72 -19.64 4.99 -0.16
CA ARG A 72 -18.90 6.12 0.37
C ARG A 72 -19.75 7.38 0.30
N ASP A 73 -20.03 7.98 1.44
CA ASP A 73 -20.64 9.30 1.48
C ASP A 73 -19.76 10.31 0.75
N PRO A 74 -20.28 11.07 -0.24
CA PRO A 74 -19.50 12.04 -1.00
C PRO A 74 -18.84 13.12 -0.12
N ARG A 75 -19.38 13.42 1.06
CA ARG A 75 -18.82 14.37 2.02
C ARG A 75 -17.50 13.91 2.62
N LEU A 76 -17.16 12.64 2.50
CA LEU A 76 -15.88 12.08 2.95
C LEU A 76 -14.76 12.25 1.91
N ALA A 77 -15.07 12.76 0.72
CA ALA A 77 -14.05 13.04 -0.28
C ALA A 77 -13.13 14.19 0.19
N LEU A 78 -11.84 14.02 -0.03
CA LEU A 78 -10.83 15.05 0.23
C LEU A 78 -10.62 15.90 -1.03
N SER A 79 -10.46 17.20 -0.82
CA SER A 79 -10.04 18.16 -1.84
C SER A 79 -8.58 18.59 -1.61
N ALA A 80 -8.01 19.32 -2.55
CA ALA A 80 -6.68 19.90 -2.39
C ALA A 80 -6.55 20.82 -1.16
N ALA A 81 -7.65 21.49 -0.75
CA ALA A 81 -7.66 22.37 0.41
C ALA A 81 -7.61 21.63 1.76
N ASP A 82 -7.94 20.33 1.76
CA ASP A 82 -7.97 19.50 2.95
C ASP A 82 -6.60 18.86 3.27
N VAL A 83 -5.61 19.07 2.41
CA VAL A 83 -4.26 18.50 2.60
C VAL A 83 -3.54 19.18 3.77
N PRO A 84 -3.14 18.44 4.82
CA PRO A 84 -2.41 19.00 5.95
C PRO A 84 -0.93 19.22 5.60
N ALA A 85 -0.62 20.26 4.84
CA ALA A 85 0.70 20.53 4.27
C ALA A 85 1.84 20.48 5.31
N ALA A 86 1.61 20.96 6.54
CA ALA A 86 2.61 20.91 7.61
C ALA A 86 2.95 19.47 8.01
N ALA A 87 1.93 18.57 8.07
CA ALA A 87 2.13 17.15 8.37
C ALA A 87 2.87 16.45 7.24
N VAL A 88 2.54 16.76 5.98
CA VAL A 88 3.23 16.23 4.81
C VAL A 88 4.71 16.63 4.81
N ARG A 89 5.01 17.92 4.98
CA ARG A 89 6.40 18.45 4.98
C ARG A 89 7.29 17.86 6.06
N THR A 90 6.74 17.38 7.17
CA THR A 90 7.48 16.80 8.30
C THR A 90 7.55 15.27 8.26
N SER A 91 6.94 14.63 7.26
CA SER A 91 7.05 13.18 7.07
C SER A 91 8.30 12.79 6.29
N ARG A 92 8.71 11.53 6.38
CA ARG A 92 9.81 10.96 5.58
C ARG A 92 9.28 10.39 4.27
N ILE A 93 8.08 9.83 4.31
CA ILE A 93 7.41 9.22 3.17
C ILE A 93 5.93 9.62 3.20
N LEU A 94 5.40 9.99 2.06
CA LEU A 94 3.97 10.17 1.81
C LEU A 94 3.48 8.96 0.99
N LEU A 95 2.49 8.22 1.49
CA LEU A 95 1.77 7.21 0.73
C LEU A 95 0.38 7.73 0.39
N VAL A 96 0.05 7.78 -0.89
CA VAL A 96 -1.27 8.17 -1.41
C VAL A 96 -1.96 7.01 -2.12
N ASP A 97 -3.26 7.12 -2.30
CA ASP A 97 -4.06 6.27 -3.19
C ASP A 97 -4.65 7.09 -4.34
N CYS A 98 -5.49 6.47 -5.14
CA CYS A 98 -6.13 7.08 -6.30
C CYS A 98 -7.62 7.41 -6.08
N ASP A 99 -8.15 7.33 -4.87
CA ASP A 99 -9.57 7.60 -4.60
C ASP A 99 -9.89 9.11 -4.71
N ASP A 100 -9.07 9.96 -4.08
CA ASP A 100 -9.22 11.41 -4.08
C ASP A 100 -8.03 12.07 -4.83
N VAL A 101 -8.02 11.93 -6.16
CA VAL A 101 -6.86 12.30 -7.02
C VAL A 101 -6.42 13.75 -6.82
N GLU A 102 -7.35 14.72 -6.70
CA GLU A 102 -7.01 16.13 -6.51
C GLU A 102 -6.28 16.39 -5.20
N ALA A 103 -6.72 15.75 -4.12
CA ALA A 103 -6.03 15.81 -2.83
C ALA A 103 -4.66 15.12 -2.91
N SER A 104 -4.58 13.96 -3.58
CA SER A 104 -3.34 13.23 -3.76
C SER A 104 -2.32 14.01 -4.59
N VAL A 105 -2.74 14.71 -5.66
CA VAL A 105 -1.89 15.63 -6.44
C VAL A 105 -1.35 16.76 -5.56
N ALA A 106 -2.22 17.41 -4.78
CA ALA A 106 -1.80 18.49 -3.88
C ALA A 106 -0.83 18.00 -2.81
N ALA A 107 -1.09 16.84 -2.19
CA ALA A 107 -0.22 16.25 -1.20
C ALA A 107 1.15 15.85 -1.79
N ALA A 108 1.17 15.21 -2.96
CA ALA A 108 2.40 14.83 -3.65
C ALA A 108 3.23 16.05 -4.07
N THR A 109 2.58 17.14 -4.51
CA THR A 109 3.26 18.40 -4.82
C THR A 109 3.97 18.98 -3.58
N VAL A 110 3.26 19.06 -2.45
CA VAL A 110 3.83 19.52 -1.18
C VAL A 110 4.98 18.63 -0.71
N ALA A 111 4.84 17.31 -0.88
CA ALA A 111 5.88 16.33 -0.52
C ALA A 111 7.15 16.54 -1.35
N ARG A 112 7.04 16.66 -2.66
CA ARG A 112 8.17 16.88 -3.57
C ARG A 112 8.91 18.19 -3.28
N GLU A 113 8.17 19.29 -3.05
CA GLU A 113 8.75 20.59 -2.65
C GLU A 113 9.58 20.49 -1.35
N ALA A 114 9.19 19.58 -0.46
CA ALA A 114 9.84 19.36 0.84
C ALA A 114 10.91 18.25 0.82
N GLY A 115 11.14 17.58 -0.32
CA GLY A 115 12.07 16.44 -0.40
C GLY A 115 11.56 15.18 0.30
N VAL A 116 10.24 15.06 0.49
CA VAL A 116 9.57 13.88 1.06
C VAL A 116 9.37 12.85 -0.05
N ILE A 117 9.76 11.61 0.18
CA ILE A 117 9.57 10.50 -0.78
C ILE A 117 8.07 10.26 -0.97
N THR A 118 7.64 10.17 -2.23
CA THR A 118 6.25 9.92 -2.59
C THR A 118 6.06 8.48 -3.06
N ALA A 119 5.05 7.80 -2.52
CA ALA A 119 4.63 6.47 -2.93
C ALA A 119 3.13 6.44 -3.23
N ILE A 120 2.70 5.60 -4.16
CA ILE A 120 1.29 5.41 -4.48
C ILE A 120 0.89 3.94 -4.44
N ASP A 121 -0.33 3.71 -3.95
CA ASP A 121 -1.11 2.49 -4.17
C ASP A 121 -2.05 2.72 -5.34
N VAL A 122 -1.85 2.01 -6.46
CA VAL A 122 -2.71 2.17 -7.63
C VAL A 122 -3.22 0.83 -8.17
N GLU A 123 -4.55 0.73 -8.32
CA GLU A 123 -5.22 -0.50 -8.78
C GLU A 123 -6.11 -0.28 -10.00
N ALA A 124 -6.57 0.94 -10.26
CA ALA A 124 -7.47 1.27 -11.36
C ALA A 124 -7.00 2.51 -12.11
N VAL A 125 -7.27 2.56 -13.41
CA VAL A 125 -7.04 3.76 -14.22
C VAL A 125 -8.20 4.72 -14.02
N LEU A 126 -7.95 5.79 -13.28
CA LEU A 126 -8.94 6.81 -12.95
C LEU A 126 -8.57 8.16 -13.58
N PRO A 127 -9.56 9.05 -13.82
CA PRO A 127 -9.31 10.39 -14.33
C PRO A 127 -8.35 11.18 -13.44
N GLY A 128 -7.38 11.86 -14.03
CA GLY A 128 -6.40 12.71 -13.32
C GLY A 128 -5.14 11.98 -12.84
N LEU A 129 -5.04 10.65 -12.99
CA LEU A 129 -3.81 9.92 -12.68
C LEU A 129 -2.62 10.36 -13.53
N ASP A 130 -2.86 10.84 -14.74
CA ASP A 130 -1.85 11.45 -15.62
C ASP A 130 -1.18 12.68 -15.00
N ARG A 131 -1.84 13.37 -14.06
CA ARG A 131 -1.27 14.47 -13.27
C ARG A 131 -0.62 14.00 -11.96
N LEU A 132 -1.10 12.89 -11.39
CA LEU A 132 -0.60 12.37 -10.11
C LEU A 132 0.67 11.54 -10.30
N LEU A 133 0.66 10.59 -11.21
CA LEU A 133 1.76 9.62 -11.36
C LEU A 133 3.14 10.26 -11.64
N PRO A 134 3.26 11.36 -12.41
CA PRO A 134 4.55 12.06 -12.58
C PRO A 134 5.12 12.71 -11.29
N LEU A 135 4.31 12.80 -10.22
CA LEU A 135 4.73 13.32 -8.92
C LEU A 135 5.21 12.22 -7.96
N ILE A 136 5.19 10.97 -8.39
CA ILE A 136 5.41 9.81 -7.54
C ILE A 136 6.79 9.19 -7.79
N ASP A 137 7.55 9.01 -6.71
CA ASP A 137 8.86 8.36 -6.76
C ASP A 137 8.74 6.83 -6.77
N ILE A 138 7.72 6.27 -6.11
CA ILE A 138 7.53 4.82 -5.95
C ILE A 138 6.10 4.45 -6.32
N VAL A 139 5.93 3.78 -7.45
CA VAL A 139 4.63 3.28 -7.93
C VAL A 139 4.49 1.81 -7.55
N ILE A 140 3.53 1.49 -6.67
CA ILE A 140 3.17 0.11 -6.32
C ILE A 140 1.78 -0.18 -6.88
N ALA A 141 1.74 -0.91 -7.98
CA ALA A 141 0.53 -1.23 -8.70
C ALA A 141 -0.01 -2.61 -8.32
N SER A 142 -1.32 -2.78 -8.41
CA SER A 142 -1.96 -4.09 -8.39
C SER A 142 -1.89 -4.73 -9.77
N GLU A 143 -1.95 -6.06 -9.80
CA GLU A 143 -2.01 -6.86 -11.04
C GLU A 143 -3.07 -6.32 -12.01
N GLY A 144 -2.72 -6.24 -13.29
CA GLY A 144 -3.57 -5.72 -14.35
C GLY A 144 -3.58 -4.20 -14.50
N PHE A 145 -3.06 -3.40 -13.55
CA PHE A 145 -2.96 -1.96 -13.71
C PHE A 145 -1.97 -1.56 -14.81
N PRO A 146 -0.71 -2.07 -14.83
CA PRO A 146 0.24 -1.72 -15.89
C PRO A 146 -0.30 -2.02 -17.28
N GLU A 147 -0.98 -3.17 -17.46
CA GLU A 147 -1.57 -3.58 -18.73
C GLU A 147 -2.66 -2.64 -19.19
N ARG A 148 -3.55 -2.22 -18.27
CA ARG A 148 -4.62 -1.27 -18.59
C ARG A 148 -4.08 0.12 -18.90
N TRP A 149 -3.06 0.57 -18.17
CA TRP A 149 -2.45 1.88 -18.41
C TRP A 149 -1.74 1.96 -19.77
N THR A 150 -0.95 0.93 -20.09
CA THR A 150 -0.11 0.95 -21.29
C THR A 150 -0.75 0.29 -22.51
N ALA A 151 -1.98 -0.25 -22.37
CA ALA A 151 -2.64 -1.08 -23.38
C ALA A 151 -1.76 -2.25 -23.88
N SER A 152 -1.00 -2.87 -22.96
CA SER A 152 -0.14 -4.03 -23.25
C SER A 152 -0.76 -5.28 -22.63
N SER A 153 -0.60 -6.45 -23.25
CA SER A 153 -1.18 -7.72 -22.78
C SER A 153 -0.20 -8.55 -21.93
N GLU A 154 1.05 -8.11 -21.78
CA GLU A 154 2.08 -8.85 -21.06
C GLU A 154 2.64 -7.98 -19.94
N THR A 155 2.57 -8.48 -18.69
CA THR A 155 2.86 -7.70 -17.47
C THR A 155 4.28 -7.13 -17.45
N GLY A 156 5.29 -7.88 -17.85
CA GLY A 156 6.68 -7.41 -17.85
C GLY A 156 6.89 -6.24 -18.81
N ARG A 157 6.34 -6.34 -20.03
CA ARG A 157 6.37 -5.25 -21.01
C ARG A 157 5.53 -4.06 -20.60
N ALA A 158 4.36 -4.32 -20.00
CA ALA A 158 3.49 -3.26 -19.47
C ALA A 158 4.22 -2.47 -18.39
N LEU A 159 4.86 -3.17 -17.45
CA LEU A 159 5.63 -2.56 -16.37
C LEU A 159 6.84 -1.77 -16.89
N GLU A 160 7.55 -2.30 -17.90
CA GLU A 160 8.66 -1.61 -18.55
C GLU A 160 8.22 -0.30 -19.22
N ARG A 161 7.09 -0.34 -19.97
CA ARG A 161 6.52 0.86 -20.61
C ARG A 161 6.07 1.88 -19.58
N LEU A 162 5.36 1.44 -18.53
CA LEU A 162 4.92 2.30 -17.44
C LEU A 162 6.12 2.98 -16.76
N HIS A 163 7.17 2.22 -16.46
CA HIS A 163 8.40 2.74 -15.86
C HIS A 163 9.11 3.75 -16.78
N ALA A 164 9.20 3.45 -18.07
CA ALA A 164 9.83 4.33 -19.06
C ALA A 164 9.04 5.63 -19.27
N GLU A 165 7.71 5.57 -19.23
CA GLU A 165 6.82 6.73 -19.39
C GLU A 165 6.87 7.67 -18.19
N LEU A 166 6.79 7.12 -16.97
CA LEU A 166 6.68 7.91 -15.74
C LEU A 166 8.03 8.28 -15.13
N GLN A 167 9.07 7.48 -15.39
CA GLN A 167 10.43 7.62 -14.85
C GLN A 167 10.51 7.76 -13.32
N PRO A 168 9.76 6.97 -12.53
CA PRO A 168 9.88 6.98 -11.08
C PRO A 168 11.18 6.29 -10.66
N ALA A 169 11.58 6.44 -9.40
CA ALA A 169 12.70 5.68 -8.84
C ALA A 169 12.43 4.17 -8.85
N LEU A 170 11.17 3.78 -8.59
CA LEU A 170 10.72 2.39 -8.61
C LEU A 170 9.31 2.26 -9.17
N THR A 171 9.09 1.28 -10.02
CA THR A 171 7.74 0.78 -10.39
C THR A 171 7.65 -0.68 -10.00
N CYS A 172 6.62 -1.07 -9.24
CA CYS A 172 6.41 -2.44 -8.79
C CYS A 172 4.96 -2.86 -9.08
N VAL A 173 4.76 -4.12 -9.45
CA VAL A 173 3.44 -4.76 -9.51
C VAL A 173 3.41 -5.98 -8.60
N THR A 174 2.36 -6.08 -7.78
CA THR A 174 2.11 -7.26 -6.93
C THR A 174 1.37 -8.32 -7.75
N LEU A 175 1.82 -9.59 -7.67
CA LEU A 175 1.33 -10.71 -8.47
C LEU A 175 0.78 -11.84 -7.60
N GLY A 176 0.20 -11.50 -6.44
CA GLY A 176 -0.37 -12.47 -5.51
C GLY A 176 0.60 -13.58 -5.12
N PRO A 177 0.26 -14.88 -5.35
CA PRO A 177 1.12 -16.00 -4.98
C PRO A 177 2.43 -16.08 -5.79
N GLN A 178 2.55 -15.31 -6.86
CA GLN A 178 3.79 -15.22 -7.65
C GLN A 178 4.77 -14.18 -7.10
N GLY A 179 4.37 -13.42 -6.06
CA GLY A 179 5.21 -12.40 -5.43
C GLY A 179 5.07 -11.03 -6.09
N SER A 180 6.18 -10.44 -6.50
CA SER A 180 6.21 -9.12 -7.11
C SER A 180 7.22 -9.02 -8.25
N LEU A 181 6.95 -8.10 -9.18
CA LEU A 181 7.83 -7.73 -10.28
C LEU A 181 8.07 -6.23 -10.21
N ALA A 182 9.33 -5.80 -10.27
CA ALA A 182 9.67 -4.39 -10.19
C ALA A 182 10.68 -3.96 -11.27
N ARG A 183 10.69 -2.66 -11.55
CA ARG A 183 11.67 -1.96 -12.37
C ARG A 183 12.34 -0.85 -11.57
N CYS A 184 13.67 -0.82 -11.58
CA CYS A 184 14.46 0.19 -10.90
C CYS A 184 15.75 0.40 -11.69
N GLY A 185 16.04 1.63 -12.14
CA GLY A 185 17.27 1.96 -12.83
C GLY A 185 17.59 1.06 -14.03
N GLY A 186 16.62 0.65 -14.81
CA GLY A 186 16.78 -0.25 -15.96
C GLY A 186 16.84 -1.76 -15.62
N ARG A 187 16.90 -2.12 -14.33
CA ARG A 187 16.84 -3.53 -13.87
C ARG A 187 15.41 -4.00 -13.73
N GLU A 188 15.15 -5.23 -14.16
CA GLU A 188 13.96 -5.98 -13.76
C GLU A 188 14.29 -6.83 -12.54
N ILE A 189 13.43 -6.80 -11.53
CA ILE A 189 13.60 -7.51 -10.26
C ILE A 189 12.34 -8.32 -10.01
N ARG A 190 12.46 -9.65 -10.02
CA ARG A 190 11.37 -10.56 -9.68
C ARG A 190 11.62 -11.15 -8.30
N THR A 191 10.71 -10.91 -7.37
CA THR A 191 10.81 -11.40 -6.00
C THR A 191 9.67 -12.38 -5.72
N PRO A 192 9.95 -13.66 -5.43
CA PRO A 192 8.92 -14.65 -5.17
C PRO A 192 8.17 -14.36 -3.87
N ALA A 193 6.92 -14.81 -3.80
CA ALA A 193 6.16 -14.80 -2.55
C ALA A 193 6.70 -15.86 -1.58
N PHE A 194 6.56 -15.61 -0.28
CA PHE A 194 6.79 -16.60 0.75
C PHE A 194 5.65 -17.62 0.77
N ARG A 195 6.00 -18.89 0.90
CA ARG A 195 5.01 -19.98 1.00
C ARG A 195 4.50 -20.08 2.43
N VAL A 196 3.23 -19.78 2.62
CA VAL A 196 2.54 -19.85 3.92
C VAL A 196 1.17 -20.53 3.75
N PRO A 197 0.61 -21.15 4.80
CA PRO A 197 -0.80 -21.53 4.79
C PRO A 197 -1.65 -20.27 4.63
N CYS A 198 -2.31 -20.13 3.47
CA CYS A 198 -3.13 -18.96 3.17
C CYS A 198 -4.57 -19.19 3.64
N VAL A 199 -5.06 -18.33 4.53
CA VAL A 199 -6.43 -18.34 5.04
C VAL A 199 -7.27 -17.26 4.35
N ASP A 200 -6.71 -16.02 4.22
CA ASP A 200 -7.41 -14.88 3.64
C ASP A 200 -6.44 -13.86 3.07
N THR A 201 -6.63 -13.47 1.81
CA THR A 201 -5.80 -12.49 1.10
C THR A 201 -6.28 -11.04 1.26
N THR A 202 -7.37 -10.79 1.99
CA THR A 202 -7.88 -9.43 2.22
C THR A 202 -6.83 -8.59 2.94
N GLY A 203 -6.47 -7.43 2.37
CA GLY A 203 -5.44 -6.55 2.92
C GLY A 203 -3.99 -6.97 2.64
N ALA A 204 -3.73 -8.03 1.86
CA ALA A 204 -2.37 -8.43 1.49
C ALA A 204 -1.62 -7.32 0.71
N GLY A 205 -2.33 -6.59 -0.16
CA GLY A 205 -1.79 -5.44 -0.86
C GLY A 205 -1.38 -4.31 0.10
N ASP A 206 -2.26 -3.94 1.04
CA ASP A 206 -1.93 -2.96 2.09
C ASP A 206 -0.72 -3.40 2.93
N ALA A 207 -0.66 -4.70 3.28
CA ALA A 207 0.44 -5.30 4.01
C ALA A 207 1.76 -5.21 3.22
N PHE A 208 1.73 -5.51 1.92
CA PHE A 208 2.89 -5.34 1.04
C PHE A 208 3.40 -3.90 1.05
N ARG A 209 2.50 -2.91 0.88
CA ARG A 209 2.85 -1.49 0.86
C ARG A 209 3.40 -1.02 2.20
N GLY A 210 2.75 -1.39 3.30
CA GLY A 210 3.24 -1.11 4.66
C GLY A 210 4.61 -1.74 4.92
N GLY A 211 4.80 -3.00 4.52
CA GLY A 211 6.07 -3.72 4.62
C GLY A 211 7.17 -3.07 3.77
N PHE A 212 6.85 -2.66 2.54
CA PHE A 212 7.78 -1.95 1.66
C PHE A 212 8.23 -0.61 2.27
N ILE A 213 7.28 0.19 2.78
CA ILE A 213 7.59 1.47 3.44
C ILE A 213 8.44 1.26 4.68
N ALA A 214 8.11 0.27 5.52
CA ALA A 214 8.89 -0.05 6.71
C ALA A 214 10.33 -0.46 6.34
N ALA A 215 10.49 -1.30 5.32
CA ALA A 215 11.79 -1.70 4.81
C ALA A 215 12.58 -0.51 4.25
N LEU A 216 11.95 0.37 3.48
CA LEU A 216 12.57 1.58 2.94
C LEU A 216 13.04 2.52 4.05
N LEU A 217 12.26 2.69 5.11
CA LEU A 217 12.63 3.48 6.28
C LEU A 217 13.80 2.89 7.07
N GLN A 218 13.94 1.57 7.07
CA GLN A 218 14.97 0.83 7.81
C GLN A 218 16.29 0.73 7.03
N HIS A 219 16.23 0.42 5.72
CA HIS A 219 17.40 0.08 4.90
C HIS A 219 17.81 1.17 3.91
N GLY A 220 16.92 2.18 3.69
CA GLY A 220 17.13 3.15 2.62
C GLY A 220 16.73 2.59 1.24
N PRO A 221 16.89 3.38 0.17
CA PRO A 221 16.43 3.02 -1.17
C PRO A 221 17.39 2.15 -1.99
N GLU A 222 18.61 1.91 -1.51
CA GLU A 222 19.70 1.34 -2.31
C GLU A 222 19.51 -0.14 -2.63
N ASP A 223 18.98 -0.93 -1.68
CA ASP A 223 18.79 -2.38 -1.82
C ASP A 223 17.33 -2.76 -2.06
N VAL A 224 16.87 -2.54 -3.28
CA VAL A 224 15.48 -2.81 -3.69
C VAL A 224 15.11 -4.29 -3.51
N ASP A 225 16.06 -5.22 -3.68
CA ASP A 225 15.82 -6.65 -3.49
C ASP A 225 15.40 -6.95 -2.04
N VAL A 226 16.06 -6.34 -1.05
CA VAL A 226 15.69 -6.43 0.38
C VAL A 226 14.31 -5.81 0.62
N LEU A 227 14.02 -4.63 0.05
CA LEU A 227 12.73 -3.96 0.23
C LEU A 227 11.58 -4.83 -0.28
N LEU A 228 11.69 -5.38 -1.48
CA LEU A 228 10.68 -6.24 -2.08
C LEU A 228 10.52 -7.56 -1.33
N ARG A 229 11.63 -8.16 -0.86
CA ARG A 229 11.59 -9.39 -0.07
C ARG A 229 10.87 -9.19 1.25
N MET A 230 11.16 -8.11 1.99
CA MET A 230 10.46 -7.76 3.22
C MET A 230 8.97 -7.49 2.97
N ALA A 231 8.62 -6.76 1.91
CA ALA A 231 7.24 -6.48 1.53
C ALA A 231 6.45 -7.77 1.24
N ASN A 232 7.04 -8.71 0.48
CA ASN A 232 6.44 -10.02 0.21
C ASN A 232 6.28 -10.87 1.50
N ALA A 233 7.25 -10.82 2.42
CA ALA A 233 7.17 -11.52 3.70
C ALA A 233 6.03 -11.00 4.58
N VAL A 234 5.88 -9.68 4.67
CA VAL A 234 4.79 -9.04 5.42
C VAL A 234 3.43 -9.40 4.82
N ALA A 235 3.29 -9.35 3.49
CA ALA A 235 2.07 -9.73 2.79
C ALA A 235 1.72 -11.22 3.02
N ALA A 236 2.71 -12.10 2.99
CA ALA A 236 2.53 -13.52 3.27
C ALA A 236 2.07 -13.78 4.71
N LEU A 237 2.73 -13.16 5.70
CA LEU A 237 2.34 -13.28 7.12
C LEU A 237 0.90 -12.85 7.35
N LYS A 238 0.49 -11.73 6.74
CA LYS A 238 -0.89 -11.25 6.80
C LYS A 238 -1.89 -12.31 6.30
N CYS A 239 -1.57 -13.03 5.24
CA CYS A 239 -2.47 -14.02 4.65
C CYS A 239 -2.74 -15.26 5.53
N ARG A 240 -2.02 -15.46 6.62
CA ARG A 240 -2.19 -16.60 7.54
C ARG A 240 -3.42 -16.50 8.43
N THR A 241 -4.06 -15.33 8.49
CA THR A 241 -5.18 -15.06 9.38
C THR A 241 -6.32 -14.38 8.60
N ALA A 242 -7.57 -14.71 8.96
CA ALA A 242 -8.75 -14.05 8.41
C ALA A 242 -8.79 -12.56 8.82
N GLY A 243 -9.38 -11.72 7.97
CA GLY A 243 -9.50 -10.28 8.19
C GLY A 243 -8.36 -9.45 7.58
N ALA A 244 -8.58 -8.15 7.42
CA ALA A 244 -7.65 -7.27 6.71
C ALA A 244 -6.42 -6.85 7.55
N ARG A 245 -6.51 -6.92 8.89
CA ARG A 245 -5.50 -6.39 9.82
C ARG A 245 -5.01 -7.40 10.85
N GLU A 246 -5.81 -8.40 11.19
CA GLU A 246 -5.56 -9.36 12.28
C GLU A 246 -4.21 -10.08 12.07
N GLY A 247 -3.90 -10.43 10.83
CA GLY A 247 -2.66 -11.10 10.46
C GLY A 247 -1.48 -10.19 10.13
N LEU A 248 -1.60 -8.86 10.29
CA LEU A 248 -0.46 -7.96 10.09
C LEU A 248 0.63 -8.26 11.15
N PRO A 249 1.87 -8.55 10.72
CA PRO A 249 2.92 -8.99 11.65
C PRO A 249 3.48 -7.85 12.50
N HIS A 250 4.02 -8.23 13.65
CA HIS A 250 5.00 -7.42 14.38
C HIS A 250 6.43 -7.71 13.89
N ALA A 251 7.37 -6.85 14.23
CA ALA A 251 8.77 -6.96 13.77
C ALA A 251 9.41 -8.33 14.03
N ALA A 252 9.20 -8.90 15.20
CA ALA A 252 9.76 -10.21 15.58
C ALA A 252 9.25 -11.37 14.68
N GLU A 253 7.99 -11.33 14.25
CA GLU A 253 7.41 -12.34 13.36
C GLU A 253 8.00 -12.23 11.95
N LEU A 254 8.21 -11.00 11.47
CA LEU A 254 8.86 -10.73 10.18
C LEU A 254 10.32 -11.23 10.20
N GLU A 255 11.08 -10.89 11.24
CA GLU A 255 12.47 -11.33 11.43
C GLU A 255 12.57 -12.85 11.45
N ALA A 256 11.67 -13.54 12.16
CA ALA A 256 11.63 -14.99 12.23
C ALA A 256 11.43 -15.62 10.84
N LEU A 257 10.44 -15.13 10.07
CA LEU A 257 10.17 -15.65 8.71
C LEU A 257 11.36 -15.42 7.76
N LEU A 258 11.97 -14.24 7.81
CA LEU A 258 13.12 -13.91 6.96
C LEU A 258 14.36 -14.78 7.30
N ALA A 259 14.56 -15.10 8.58
CA ALA A 259 15.65 -15.96 9.03
C ALA A 259 15.43 -17.45 8.69
N GLU A 260 14.20 -17.92 8.66
CA GLU A 260 13.85 -19.29 8.23
C GLU A 260 14.13 -19.48 6.74
N ASP A 261 13.76 -18.53 5.91
CA ASP A 261 13.94 -18.58 4.45
C ASP A 261 15.43 -18.61 4.06
N THR A 262 16.29 -17.86 4.75
CA THR A 262 17.75 -17.91 4.51
C THR A 262 18.38 -19.24 4.85
N ARG A 263 17.82 -20.00 5.79
CA ARG A 263 18.28 -21.35 6.14
C ARG A 263 17.81 -22.40 5.15
N GLY A 264 16.64 -22.20 4.53
CA GLY A 264 16.08 -23.11 3.53
C GLY A 264 16.74 -23.02 2.14
N THR A 265 17.42 -21.92 1.84
CA THR A 265 18.15 -21.70 0.57
C THR A 265 19.62 -22.16 0.62
N GLY A 266 20.08 -22.72 1.74
CA GLY A 266 21.39 -23.34 1.86
C GLY A 266 21.48 -24.57 0.95
N VAL A 267 22.15 -24.42 -0.21
CA VAL A 267 22.54 -25.52 -1.11
C VAL A 267 23.33 -26.53 -0.29
N PRO A 268 22.99 -27.84 -0.30
CA PRO A 268 23.86 -28.87 0.25
C PRO A 268 25.19 -28.83 -0.52
N GLN A 269 26.30 -28.74 0.23
CA GLN A 269 27.65 -28.90 -0.31
C GLN A 269 27.86 -30.30 -0.88
#